data_95830b8d15f8832a930fdd4bc96c2573
#
_entry.id   95830b8d15f8832a930fdd4bc96c2573
#
_cell.length_a   1.000
_cell.length_b   1.000
_cell.length_c   1.000
_cell.angle_alpha   90.00
_cell.angle_beta   90.00
_cell.angle_gamma   90.00
#
_symmetry.space_group_name_H-M   'P 1'
#
loop_
_entity.id
_entity.type
_entity.pdbx_description
1 polymer ?
#
loop_
_entity_poly.entity_id
_entity_poly.type
_entity_poly.pdbx_seq_one_letter_code
_entity_poly.pdbx_strand_id
1 'polypeptide(L)'
;MAISSIILSGGRATRMGGVDKGLVLLQQQPLVKYVISRLTPQVDEILINANREIAQYQHLGYEVLQDETSDFIGPLAGFSLGLKHSKYEYLLTVPCDSPLLPLDLTDRLLAELIQNKAEIAVASSDGDAHPVFCLCKKKVLPNLTSYLLEGGRKVSAWQKSLDYIEVDFSDNADAFINLNTSEELEALQLKLQA
;
A
#
# COMPACT_ATOMS: atom_id res chain seq x y z
N MET A 1 4.64 -13.35 -13.67
CA MET A 1 4.12 -12.13 -14.33
C MET A 1 4.80 -10.95 -13.68
N ALA A 2 5.14 -9.90 -14.47
CA ALA A 2 5.81 -8.73 -13.91
C ALA A 2 4.80 -7.80 -13.23
N ILE A 3 5.16 -7.29 -12.06
CA ILE A 3 4.28 -6.53 -11.17
C ILE A 3 4.98 -5.25 -10.73
N SER A 4 4.30 -4.12 -10.83
CA SER A 4 4.68 -2.87 -10.19
C SER A 4 4.06 -2.78 -8.80
N SER A 5 4.74 -2.13 -7.87
CA SER A 5 4.15 -1.77 -6.59
C SER A 5 4.25 -0.27 -6.33
N ILE A 6 3.32 0.25 -5.52
CA ILE A 6 3.40 1.60 -4.97
C ILE A 6 3.20 1.57 -3.46
N ILE A 7 4.18 2.15 -2.73
CA ILE A 7 4.11 2.33 -1.28
C ILE A 7 3.43 3.66 -1.00
N LEU A 8 2.33 3.64 -0.27
CA LEU A 8 1.54 4.84 0.04
C LEU A 8 2.05 5.51 1.31
N SER A 9 2.75 6.62 1.15
CA SER A 9 3.29 7.47 2.22
C SER A 9 2.70 8.89 2.22
N GLY A 10 1.66 9.14 1.42
CA GLY A 10 1.08 10.48 1.20
C GLY A 10 0.14 11.01 2.30
N GLY A 11 0.08 10.38 3.48
CA GLY A 11 -0.85 10.74 4.54
C GLY A 11 -0.57 12.08 5.24
N ARG A 12 -1.62 12.68 5.89
CA ARG A 12 -1.45 13.81 6.81
C ARG A 12 -0.80 13.30 8.10
N ALA A 13 0.47 13.64 8.36
CA ALA A 13 1.23 13.23 9.56
C ALA A 13 0.70 13.92 10.85
N THR A 14 -0.59 13.82 11.17
CA THR A 14 -1.22 14.56 12.26
C THR A 14 -1.13 13.86 13.62
N ARG A 15 -0.83 12.55 13.67
CA ARG A 15 -0.96 11.73 14.90
C ARG A 15 0.34 11.40 15.62
N MET A 16 1.51 11.47 14.97
CA MET A 16 2.81 11.15 15.56
C MET A 16 3.74 12.38 15.58
N GLY A 17 3.29 13.50 16.18
CA GLY A 17 4.13 14.70 16.31
C GLY A 17 4.54 15.38 15.01
N GLY A 18 3.83 15.14 13.90
CA GLY A 18 4.14 15.75 12.60
C GLY A 18 5.18 15.01 11.77
N VAL A 19 5.75 13.92 12.28
CA VAL A 19 6.69 13.06 11.53
C VAL A 19 5.93 12.23 10.50
N ASP A 20 6.50 12.07 9.30
CA ASP A 20 5.96 11.18 8.27
C ASP A 20 6.05 9.72 8.76
N LYS A 21 4.92 8.99 8.71
CA LYS A 21 4.82 7.64 9.27
C LYS A 21 5.85 6.67 8.70
N GLY A 22 6.09 6.71 7.39
CA GLY A 22 7.05 5.84 6.74
C GLY A 22 8.49 6.08 7.21
N LEU A 23 8.79 7.27 7.76
CA LEU A 23 10.11 7.65 8.28
C LEU A 23 10.25 7.46 9.80
N VAL A 24 9.20 7.04 10.49
CA VAL A 24 9.28 6.65 11.91
C VAL A 24 10.24 5.48 12.06
N LEU A 25 11.09 5.54 13.08
CA LEU A 25 12.15 4.56 13.29
C LEU A 25 11.67 3.37 14.13
N LEU A 26 11.81 2.17 13.59
CA LEU A 26 11.73 0.89 14.29
C LEU A 26 13.14 0.30 14.33
N GLN A 27 13.72 0.05 15.51
CA GLN A 27 15.10 -0.44 15.65
C GLN A 27 16.12 0.35 14.79
N GLN A 28 16.05 1.69 14.84
CA GLN A 28 16.90 2.63 14.11
C GLN A 28 16.75 2.62 12.57
N GLN A 29 15.76 1.93 12.02
CA GLN A 29 15.46 1.95 10.59
C GLN A 29 14.05 2.50 10.33
N PRO A 30 13.84 3.35 9.30
CA PRO A 30 12.52 3.81 8.91
C PRO A 30 11.58 2.65 8.58
N LEU A 31 10.30 2.75 8.97
CA LEU A 31 9.27 1.74 8.70
C LEU A 31 9.20 1.37 7.22
N VAL A 32 9.28 2.36 6.34
CA VAL A 32 9.24 2.15 4.88
C VAL A 32 10.37 1.21 4.39
N LYS A 33 11.52 1.17 5.05
CA LYS A 33 12.60 0.23 4.69
C LYS A 33 12.24 -1.22 4.97
N TYR A 34 11.49 -1.50 6.03
CA TYR A 34 10.96 -2.85 6.29
C TYR A 34 9.97 -3.25 5.20
N VAL A 35 9.06 -2.33 4.83
CA VAL A 35 8.11 -2.56 3.74
C VAL A 35 8.86 -2.86 2.43
N ILE A 36 9.83 -2.02 2.06
CA ILE A 36 10.66 -2.21 0.87
C ILE A 36 11.37 -3.57 0.89
N SER A 37 11.99 -3.95 2.01
CA SER A 37 12.74 -5.21 2.09
C SER A 37 11.86 -6.44 1.87
N ARG A 38 10.60 -6.39 2.31
CA ARG A 38 9.62 -7.46 2.13
C ARG A 38 8.96 -7.44 0.75
N LEU A 39 8.86 -6.27 0.10
CA LEU A 39 8.33 -6.14 -1.26
C LEU A 39 9.34 -6.54 -2.34
N THR A 40 10.62 -6.19 -2.16
CA THR A 40 11.66 -6.40 -3.18
C THR A 40 11.70 -7.81 -3.78
N PRO A 41 11.53 -8.92 -3.02
CA PRO A 41 11.49 -10.25 -3.61
C PRO A 41 10.17 -10.60 -4.32
N GLN A 42 9.13 -9.77 -4.20
CA GLN A 42 7.78 -10.07 -4.66
C GLN A 42 7.37 -9.29 -5.91
N VAL A 43 8.09 -8.21 -6.28
CA VAL A 43 7.69 -7.29 -7.36
C VAL A 43 8.89 -6.88 -8.22
N ASP A 44 8.61 -6.45 -9.46
CA ASP A 44 9.64 -6.07 -10.43
C ASP A 44 9.90 -4.55 -10.44
N GLU A 45 9.01 -3.76 -9.83
CA GLU A 45 9.11 -2.31 -9.72
C GLU A 45 8.53 -1.83 -8.40
N ILE A 46 9.23 -0.91 -7.74
CA ILE A 46 8.74 -0.21 -6.54
C ILE A 46 8.70 1.30 -6.83
N LEU A 47 7.53 1.88 -6.63
CA LEU A 47 7.27 3.32 -6.62
C LEU A 47 6.92 3.74 -5.19
N ILE A 48 7.19 4.99 -4.83
CA ILE A 48 6.80 5.56 -3.53
C ILE A 48 5.93 6.79 -3.78
N ASN A 49 4.73 6.82 -3.22
CA ASN A 49 3.90 8.02 -3.19
C ASN A 49 4.16 8.77 -1.89
N ALA A 50 4.72 9.97 -1.99
CA ALA A 50 4.97 10.83 -0.83
C ALA A 50 4.79 12.30 -1.20
N ASN A 51 4.21 13.10 -0.29
CA ASN A 51 3.95 14.53 -0.49
C ASN A 51 4.81 15.42 0.43
N ARG A 52 5.57 14.81 1.33
CA ARG A 52 6.45 15.45 2.31
C ARG A 52 7.76 14.69 2.37
N GLU A 53 8.79 15.29 2.93
CA GLU A 53 10.10 14.67 3.14
C GLU A 53 10.66 13.96 1.88
N ILE A 54 10.35 14.51 0.70
CA ILE A 54 10.63 13.92 -0.62
C ILE A 54 12.09 13.49 -0.75
N ALA A 55 13.02 14.36 -0.31
CA ALA A 55 14.44 14.07 -0.38
C ALA A 55 14.84 12.81 0.42
N GLN A 56 14.20 12.58 1.59
CA GLN A 56 14.46 11.39 2.41
C GLN A 56 13.95 10.12 1.71
N TYR A 57 12.77 10.16 1.06
CA TYR A 57 12.27 9.03 0.28
C TYR A 57 13.13 8.78 -0.98
N GLN A 58 13.58 9.83 -1.68
CA GLN A 58 14.47 9.70 -2.84
C GLN A 58 15.80 9.04 -2.48
N HIS A 59 16.35 9.30 -1.28
CA HIS A 59 17.56 8.63 -0.79
C HIS A 59 17.42 7.11 -0.61
N LEU A 60 16.19 6.57 -0.64
CA LEU A 60 15.96 5.12 -0.64
C LEU A 60 16.26 4.47 -2.00
N GLY A 61 16.47 5.27 -3.07
CA GLY A 61 16.84 4.79 -4.40
C GLY A 61 15.68 4.39 -5.30
N TYR A 62 14.45 4.75 -4.95
CA TYR A 62 13.23 4.47 -5.72
C TYR A 62 12.61 5.75 -6.27
N GLU A 63 11.79 5.62 -7.32
CA GLU A 63 11.04 6.73 -7.89
C GLU A 63 9.97 7.21 -6.89
N VAL A 64 9.97 8.53 -6.61
CA VAL A 64 9.03 9.15 -5.68
C VAL A 64 8.05 10.01 -6.46
N LEU A 65 6.77 9.69 -6.32
CA LEU A 65 5.65 10.36 -6.98
C LEU A 65 4.89 11.23 -5.96
N GLN A 66 4.56 12.46 -6.35
CA GLN A 66 3.79 13.40 -5.54
C GLN A 66 2.36 13.48 -6.08
N ASP A 67 1.39 13.70 -5.19
CA ASP A 67 0.00 13.91 -5.59
C ASP A 67 -0.11 15.11 -6.54
N GLU A 68 -0.89 14.95 -7.63
CA GLU A 68 -1.08 15.98 -8.65
C GLU A 68 -1.90 17.16 -8.13
N THR A 69 -2.68 16.97 -7.06
CA THR A 69 -3.56 17.99 -6.46
C THR A 69 -3.37 18.07 -4.96
N SER A 70 -3.60 19.25 -4.40
CA SER A 70 -3.60 19.50 -2.93
C SER A 70 -4.88 19.02 -2.23
N ASP A 71 -5.86 18.50 -2.95
CA ASP A 71 -7.22 18.22 -2.45
C ASP A 71 -7.33 16.90 -1.65
N PHE A 72 -6.27 16.44 -1.06
CA PHE A 72 -6.22 15.27 -0.17
C PHE A 72 -7.32 14.23 -0.43
N ILE A 73 -7.29 13.60 -1.60
CA ILE A 73 -8.22 12.52 -1.97
C ILE A 73 -7.91 11.19 -1.27
N GLY A 74 -7.04 11.24 -0.26
CA GLY A 74 -6.65 10.07 0.53
C GLY A 74 -5.85 9.05 -0.27
N PRO A 75 -5.87 7.76 0.11
CA PRO A 75 -5.06 6.73 -0.55
C PRO A 75 -5.32 6.60 -2.06
N LEU A 76 -6.50 6.97 -2.55
CA LEU A 76 -6.84 6.87 -3.97
C LEU A 76 -5.98 7.77 -4.88
N ALA A 77 -5.38 8.85 -4.35
CA ALA A 77 -4.37 9.62 -5.08
C ALA A 77 -3.17 8.74 -5.45
N GLY A 78 -2.62 8.04 -4.46
CA GLY A 78 -1.52 7.12 -4.67
C GLY A 78 -1.88 5.94 -5.59
N PHE A 79 -3.11 5.38 -5.48
CA PHE A 79 -3.60 4.38 -6.46
C PHE A 79 -3.58 4.93 -7.88
N SER A 80 -4.12 6.14 -8.09
CA SER A 80 -4.15 6.80 -9.41
C SER A 80 -2.74 7.02 -9.96
N LEU A 81 -1.81 7.53 -9.14
CA LEU A 81 -0.42 7.71 -9.52
C LEU A 81 0.24 6.39 -9.89
N GLY A 82 0.10 5.37 -9.03
CA GLY A 82 0.63 4.04 -9.29
C GLY A 82 0.13 3.46 -10.62
N LEU A 83 -1.18 3.53 -10.87
CA LEU A 83 -1.79 3.05 -12.11
C LEU A 83 -1.31 3.84 -13.36
N LYS A 84 -1.07 5.15 -13.24
CA LYS A 84 -0.55 5.97 -14.34
C LYS A 84 0.92 5.66 -14.66
N HIS A 85 1.75 5.55 -13.63
CA HIS A 85 3.21 5.49 -13.77
C HIS A 85 3.78 4.06 -13.78
N SER A 86 3.03 3.04 -13.31
CA SER A 86 3.50 1.66 -13.30
C SER A 86 3.90 1.17 -14.70
N LYS A 87 5.02 0.43 -14.80
CA LYS A 87 5.50 -0.17 -16.05
C LYS A 87 4.70 -1.39 -16.46
N TYR A 88 4.17 -2.13 -15.47
CA TYR A 88 3.58 -3.45 -15.69
C TYR A 88 2.05 -3.44 -15.60
N GLU A 89 1.43 -4.53 -16.07
CA GLU A 89 -0.04 -4.73 -16.14
C GLU A 89 -0.70 -4.77 -14.76
N TYR A 90 0.04 -5.20 -13.74
CA TYR A 90 -0.47 -5.34 -12.37
C TYR A 90 0.19 -4.33 -11.46
N LEU A 91 -0.62 -3.69 -10.61
CA LEU A 91 -0.18 -2.77 -9.57
C LEU A 91 -0.55 -3.34 -8.20
N LEU A 92 0.46 -3.55 -7.36
CA LEU A 92 0.28 -3.81 -5.92
C LEU A 92 0.36 -2.49 -5.16
N THR A 93 -0.61 -2.19 -4.32
CA THR A 93 -0.55 -1.07 -3.37
C THR A 93 -0.34 -1.59 -1.95
N VAL A 94 0.48 -0.91 -1.17
CA VAL A 94 0.71 -1.21 0.25
C VAL A 94 0.94 0.08 1.04
N PRO A 95 0.62 0.13 2.35
CA PRO A 95 0.94 1.27 3.19
C PRO A 95 2.41 1.26 3.61
N CYS A 96 2.96 2.43 3.97
CA CYS A 96 4.35 2.58 4.42
C CYS A 96 4.59 2.18 5.88
N ASP A 97 3.54 1.94 6.65
CA ASP A 97 3.52 1.73 8.10
C ASP A 97 3.16 0.30 8.53
N SER A 98 3.25 -0.67 7.61
CA SER A 98 3.02 -2.10 7.87
C SER A 98 4.31 -2.90 7.64
N PRO A 99 5.25 -2.87 8.60
CA PRO A 99 6.58 -3.47 8.43
C PRO A 99 6.58 -5.00 8.36
N LEU A 100 5.46 -5.65 8.72
CA LEU A 100 5.31 -7.11 8.74
C LEU A 100 4.54 -7.65 7.54
N LEU A 101 4.28 -6.86 6.48
CA LEU A 101 3.50 -7.33 5.33
C LEU A 101 3.92 -8.75 4.88
N PRO A 102 2.97 -9.62 4.44
CA PRO A 102 3.25 -11.01 4.13
C PRO A 102 4.31 -11.15 3.03
N LEU A 103 5.18 -12.15 3.13
CA LEU A 103 6.21 -12.43 2.11
C LEU A 103 5.64 -13.15 0.86
N ASP A 104 4.40 -13.60 0.94
CA ASP A 104 3.63 -14.26 -0.12
C ASP A 104 2.42 -13.42 -0.57
N LEU A 105 2.37 -12.13 -0.17
CA LEU A 105 1.25 -11.23 -0.46
C LEU A 105 0.92 -11.19 -1.95
N THR A 106 1.92 -10.94 -2.77
CA THR A 106 1.77 -10.79 -4.22
C THR A 106 1.32 -12.09 -4.87
N ASP A 107 1.93 -13.22 -4.51
CA ASP A 107 1.61 -14.52 -5.09
C ASP A 107 0.18 -14.95 -4.80
N ARG A 108 -0.28 -14.78 -3.55
CA ARG A 108 -1.66 -15.13 -3.16
C ARG A 108 -2.69 -14.22 -3.83
N LEU A 109 -2.46 -12.91 -3.81
CA LEU A 109 -3.37 -11.96 -4.49
C LEU A 109 -3.45 -12.22 -5.99
N LEU A 110 -2.30 -12.49 -6.65
CA LEU A 110 -2.24 -12.74 -8.09
C LEU A 110 -2.95 -14.04 -8.46
N ALA A 111 -2.70 -15.12 -7.70
CA ALA A 111 -3.30 -16.42 -7.94
C ALA A 111 -4.84 -16.32 -7.95
N GLU A 112 -5.40 -15.71 -6.89
CA GLU A 112 -6.84 -15.54 -6.74
C GLU A 112 -7.43 -14.58 -7.78
N LEU A 113 -6.72 -13.47 -8.09
CA LEU A 113 -7.15 -12.52 -9.12
C LEU A 113 -7.26 -13.18 -10.50
N ILE A 114 -6.32 -14.08 -10.84
CA ILE A 114 -6.34 -14.82 -12.12
C ILE A 114 -7.43 -15.90 -12.11
N GLN A 115 -7.48 -16.72 -11.06
CA GLN A 115 -8.43 -17.83 -10.94
C GLN A 115 -9.88 -17.34 -11.06
N ASN A 116 -10.19 -16.23 -10.41
CA ASN A 116 -11.54 -15.65 -10.38
C ASN A 116 -11.79 -14.66 -11.53
N LYS A 117 -10.82 -14.45 -12.43
CA LYS A 117 -10.85 -13.44 -13.51
C LYS A 117 -11.17 -12.02 -13.02
N ALA A 118 -10.90 -11.75 -11.74
CA ALA A 118 -11.19 -10.48 -11.10
C ALA A 118 -10.33 -9.33 -11.67
N GLU A 119 -10.74 -8.10 -11.39
CA GLU A 119 -10.00 -6.89 -11.73
C GLU A 119 -9.16 -6.40 -10.54
N ILE A 120 -9.66 -6.69 -9.31
CA ILE A 120 -9.06 -6.30 -8.05
C ILE A 120 -9.09 -7.48 -7.06
N ALA A 121 -7.96 -7.74 -6.41
CA ALA A 121 -7.83 -8.63 -5.28
C ALA A 121 -7.33 -7.84 -4.06
N VAL A 122 -8.03 -7.96 -2.93
CA VAL A 122 -7.75 -7.24 -1.68
C VAL A 122 -7.46 -8.23 -0.57
N ALA A 123 -6.42 -7.99 0.21
CA ALA A 123 -6.15 -8.82 1.38
C ALA A 123 -7.23 -8.64 2.46
N SER A 124 -7.58 -9.73 3.12
CA SER A 124 -8.44 -9.73 4.31
C SER A 124 -7.85 -10.62 5.40
N SER A 125 -8.17 -10.36 6.66
CA SER A 125 -7.86 -11.23 7.78
C SER A 125 -8.95 -11.15 8.83
N ASP A 126 -9.31 -12.29 9.44
CA ASP A 126 -10.33 -12.40 10.47
C ASP A 126 -11.69 -11.76 10.09
N GLY A 127 -12.00 -11.74 8.78
CA GLY A 127 -13.23 -11.16 8.23
C GLY A 127 -13.17 -9.67 7.92
N ASP A 128 -12.05 -9.01 8.21
CA ASP A 128 -11.84 -7.60 7.90
C ASP A 128 -10.97 -7.42 6.65
N ALA A 129 -11.48 -6.67 5.67
CA ALA A 129 -10.71 -6.32 4.48
C ALA A 129 -9.68 -5.23 4.77
N HIS A 130 -8.51 -5.32 4.13
CA HIS A 130 -7.42 -4.35 4.18
C HIS A 130 -7.29 -3.61 2.84
N PRO A 131 -8.11 -2.60 2.54
CA PRO A 131 -8.29 -2.03 1.19
C PRO A 131 -7.02 -1.47 0.57
N VAL A 132 -6.01 -1.11 1.37
CA VAL A 132 -4.73 -0.58 0.89
C VAL A 132 -3.79 -1.69 0.43
N PHE A 133 -3.94 -2.92 0.94
CA PHE A 133 -3.23 -4.10 0.46
C PHE A 133 -3.99 -4.71 -0.71
N CYS A 134 -3.72 -4.20 -1.91
CA CYS A 134 -4.54 -4.44 -3.07
C CYS A 134 -3.69 -4.69 -4.32
N LEU A 135 -3.96 -5.77 -5.03
CA LEU A 135 -3.45 -6.02 -6.38
C LEU A 135 -4.55 -5.71 -7.39
N CYS A 136 -4.29 -4.83 -8.33
CA CYS A 136 -5.26 -4.48 -9.37
C CYS A 136 -4.63 -4.48 -10.77
N LYS A 137 -5.47 -4.70 -11.78
CA LYS A 137 -5.08 -4.57 -13.18
C LYS A 137 -5.01 -3.11 -13.59
N LYS A 138 -4.01 -2.73 -14.37
CA LYS A 138 -3.83 -1.33 -14.84
C LYS A 138 -5.05 -0.81 -15.60
N LYS A 139 -5.82 -1.67 -16.24
CA LYS A 139 -7.03 -1.33 -16.99
C LYS A 139 -8.14 -0.68 -16.14
N VAL A 140 -8.08 -0.75 -14.80
CA VAL A 140 -9.09 -0.12 -13.92
C VAL A 140 -8.89 1.40 -13.76
N LEU A 141 -7.79 1.98 -14.27
CA LEU A 141 -7.50 3.41 -14.16
C LEU A 141 -8.64 4.32 -14.67
N PRO A 142 -9.28 4.07 -15.83
CA PRO A 142 -10.41 4.91 -16.26
C PRO A 142 -11.59 4.90 -15.28
N ASN A 143 -11.90 3.74 -14.69
CA ASN A 143 -12.95 3.63 -13.67
C ASN A 143 -12.58 4.43 -12.41
N LEU A 144 -11.33 4.33 -11.92
CA LEU A 144 -10.88 5.14 -10.78
C LEU A 144 -10.97 6.63 -11.08
N THR A 145 -10.57 7.04 -12.28
CA THR A 145 -10.65 8.45 -12.71
C THR A 145 -12.08 8.96 -12.65
N SER A 146 -13.05 8.22 -13.21
CA SER A 146 -14.48 8.58 -13.17
C SER A 146 -14.99 8.67 -11.74
N TYR A 147 -14.67 7.66 -10.90
CA TYR A 147 -15.06 7.65 -9.49
C TYR A 147 -14.56 8.88 -8.71
N LEU A 148 -13.30 9.30 -8.96
CA LEU A 148 -12.72 10.49 -8.33
C LEU A 148 -13.38 11.80 -8.82
N LEU A 149 -13.69 11.90 -10.12
CA LEU A 149 -14.37 13.06 -10.72
C LEU A 149 -15.80 13.21 -10.18
N GLU A 150 -16.48 12.13 -9.89
CA GLU A 150 -17.81 12.09 -9.26
C GLU A 150 -17.77 12.40 -7.75
N GLY A 151 -16.60 12.69 -7.20
CA GLY A 151 -16.43 13.03 -5.78
C GLY A 151 -16.22 11.83 -4.86
N GLY A 152 -16.03 10.63 -5.41
CA GLY A 152 -15.72 9.42 -4.63
C GLY A 152 -14.39 9.54 -3.91
N ARG A 153 -14.32 9.04 -2.66
CA ARG A 153 -13.12 9.14 -1.80
C ARG A 153 -12.80 7.86 -1.03
N LYS A 154 -13.76 6.95 -0.92
CA LYS A 154 -13.62 5.72 -0.11
C LYS A 154 -13.04 4.60 -0.97
N VAL A 155 -11.85 4.10 -0.60
CA VAL A 155 -11.14 3.03 -1.33
C VAL A 155 -12.03 1.80 -1.51
N SER A 156 -12.59 1.28 -0.41
CA SER A 156 -13.43 0.06 -0.45
C SER A 156 -14.71 0.22 -1.28
N ALA A 157 -15.27 1.43 -1.39
CA ALA A 157 -16.45 1.65 -2.23
C ALA A 157 -16.06 1.63 -3.72
N TRP A 158 -14.92 2.24 -4.07
CA TRP A 158 -14.38 2.14 -5.42
C TRP A 158 -14.07 0.69 -5.81
N GLN A 159 -13.35 -0.04 -4.96
CA GLN A 159 -12.99 -1.43 -5.22
C GLN A 159 -14.22 -2.31 -5.46
N LYS A 160 -15.26 -2.17 -4.62
CA LYS A 160 -16.52 -2.92 -4.73
C LYS A 160 -17.38 -2.54 -5.95
N SER A 161 -17.02 -1.50 -6.70
CA SER A 161 -17.64 -1.16 -7.98
C SER A 161 -17.07 -1.92 -9.19
N LEU A 162 -16.06 -2.73 -8.96
CA LEU A 162 -15.33 -3.53 -9.95
C LEU A 162 -15.50 -5.03 -9.69
N ASP A 163 -14.99 -5.88 -10.57
CA ASP A 163 -14.87 -7.33 -10.34
C ASP A 163 -13.85 -7.55 -9.20
N TYR A 164 -14.36 -7.56 -7.98
CA TYR A 164 -13.63 -7.51 -6.72
C TYR A 164 -13.66 -8.85 -6.00
N ILE A 165 -12.51 -9.24 -5.44
CA ILE A 165 -12.40 -10.40 -4.53
C ILE A 165 -11.60 -10.05 -3.28
N GLU A 166 -11.93 -10.72 -2.17
CA GLU A 166 -11.13 -10.73 -0.96
C GLU A 166 -10.31 -12.03 -0.89
N VAL A 167 -9.03 -11.90 -0.47
CA VAL A 167 -8.10 -13.01 -0.31
C VAL A 167 -7.75 -13.12 1.16
N ASP A 168 -8.07 -14.25 1.77
CA ASP A 168 -7.90 -14.46 3.21
C ASP A 168 -6.43 -14.69 3.59
N PHE A 169 -5.95 -13.96 4.59
CA PHE A 169 -4.65 -14.05 5.22
C PHE A 169 -4.76 -14.23 6.74
N SER A 170 -5.84 -14.81 7.23
CA SER A 170 -6.06 -15.03 8.68
C SER A 170 -4.97 -15.91 9.31
N ASP A 171 -4.26 -16.69 8.50
CA ASP A 171 -3.05 -17.43 8.90
C ASP A 171 -1.86 -16.51 9.27
N ASN A 172 -1.93 -15.22 8.90
CA ASN A 172 -0.89 -14.21 9.18
C ASN A 172 -1.51 -12.83 9.47
N ALA A 173 -2.55 -12.76 10.31
CA ALA A 173 -3.30 -11.53 10.59
C ALA A 173 -2.43 -10.38 11.14
N ASP A 174 -1.40 -10.69 11.92
CA ASP A 174 -0.41 -9.72 12.44
C ASP A 174 0.32 -8.93 11.35
N ALA A 175 0.36 -9.44 10.13
CA ALA A 175 1.06 -8.81 9.01
C ALA A 175 0.40 -7.52 8.50
N PHE A 176 -0.87 -7.31 8.83
CA PHE A 176 -1.66 -6.14 8.39
C PHE A 176 -1.78 -5.05 9.46
N ILE A 177 -1.09 -5.23 10.60
CA ILE A 177 -1.07 -4.22 11.66
C ILE A 177 -0.38 -2.95 11.15
N ASN A 178 -1.13 -1.83 11.21
CA ASN A 178 -0.61 -0.50 10.95
C ASN A 178 -0.10 0.10 12.27
N LEU A 179 1.14 0.58 12.27
CA LEU A 179 1.71 1.26 13.44
C LEU A 179 1.26 2.72 13.45
N ASN A 180 0.28 3.04 14.28
CA ASN A 180 -0.34 4.36 14.39
C ASN A 180 0.07 5.13 15.64
N THR A 181 0.56 4.43 16.67
CA THR A 181 0.92 5.00 17.98
C THR A 181 2.34 4.59 18.41
N SER A 182 2.89 5.33 19.37
CA SER A 182 4.20 5.00 19.96
C SER A 182 4.16 3.67 20.72
N GLU A 183 3.02 3.38 21.37
CA GLU A 183 2.81 2.16 22.13
C GLU A 183 2.79 0.92 21.22
N GLU A 184 2.15 1.00 20.04
CA GLU A 184 2.15 -0.08 19.02
C GLU A 184 3.58 -0.31 18.48
N LEU A 185 4.34 0.77 18.27
CA LEU A 185 5.73 0.71 17.83
C LEU A 185 6.61 0.02 18.88
N GLU A 186 6.49 0.41 20.16
CA GLU A 186 7.24 -0.20 21.28
C GLU A 186 6.88 -1.68 21.43
N ALA A 187 5.60 -2.03 21.37
CA ALA A 187 5.13 -3.43 21.44
C ALA A 187 5.74 -4.28 20.32
N LEU A 188 5.75 -3.78 19.08
CA LEU A 188 6.39 -4.47 17.98
C LEU A 188 7.92 -4.58 18.17
N GLN A 189 8.55 -3.53 18.70
CA GLN A 189 9.98 -3.51 18.95
C GLN A 189 10.40 -4.60 19.95
N LEU A 190 9.62 -4.79 21.02
CA LEU A 190 9.82 -5.87 21.99
C LEU A 190 9.61 -7.26 21.35
N LYS A 191 8.57 -7.42 20.51
CA LYS A 191 8.28 -8.68 19.81
C LYS A 191 9.40 -9.10 18.84
N LEU A 192 10.10 -8.14 18.22
CA LEU A 192 11.22 -8.41 17.30
C LEU A 192 12.56 -8.67 18.01
N GLN A 193 12.64 -8.46 19.31
CA GLN A 193 13.84 -8.74 20.14
C GLN A 193 13.80 -10.10 20.85
N ALA A 194 12.62 -10.71 20.91
CA ALA A 194 12.39 -12.02 21.56
C ALA A 194 12.65 -13.17 20.61
#